data_977374563527fdb8e917c2268579585a
#
_entry.id   977374563527fdb8e917c2268579585a
#
_cell.length_a   1.000
_cell.length_b   1.000
_cell.length_c   1.000
_cell.angle_alpha   90.00
_cell.angle_beta   90.00
_cell.angle_gamma   90.00
#
_symmetry.space_group_name_H-M   'P 1'
#
loop_
_entity.id
_entity.type
_entity.pdbx_description
1 polymer ?
#
loop_
_entity_poly.entity_id
_entity_poly.type
_entity_poly.pdbx_seq_one_letter_code
_entity_poly.pdbx_strand_id
1 'polypeptide(L)'
;MYLIYDTETTGLPKNFSAPVSDSDNWPRLVQIAWQLHSDMGELIEVKNFIVRPEGFTIPYNAEKIHGISTKRALEKGVDLSFVLKEFNNSISKSNFIVGHNISFDINIMGAEFFRAQIETTLMDEKTIDTKEEATDFCAIPGGRGGKFKWPTLTELHSKLFNQGFNLSLIHI
;
A
#
# COMPACT_ATOMS: atom_id res chain seq x y z
N MET A 1 -12.20 -6.97 -12.22
CA MET A 1 -12.29 -6.25 -10.93
C MET A 1 -10.94 -5.62 -10.60
N TYR A 2 -10.96 -4.53 -9.82
CA TYR A 2 -9.79 -3.77 -9.41
C TYR A 2 -9.64 -3.84 -7.89
N LEU A 3 -8.48 -4.28 -7.39
CA LEU A 3 -8.12 -4.27 -5.98
C LEU A 3 -7.20 -3.07 -5.74
N ILE A 4 -7.73 -2.04 -5.09
CA ILE A 4 -7.02 -0.80 -4.78
C ILE A 4 -6.58 -0.90 -3.33
N TYR A 5 -5.28 -0.75 -3.03
CA TYR A 5 -4.80 -0.82 -1.66
C TYR A 5 -3.59 0.05 -1.38
N ASP A 6 -3.37 0.27 -0.10
CA ASP A 6 -2.25 1.04 0.46
C ASP A 6 -1.80 0.44 1.78
N THR A 7 -0.53 0.62 2.14
CA THR A 7 0.06 0.06 3.36
C THR A 7 0.77 1.11 4.19
N GLU A 8 0.63 0.99 5.52
CA GLU A 8 1.48 1.71 6.48
C GLU A 8 2.49 0.73 7.09
N THR A 9 3.72 1.20 7.28
CA THR A 9 4.85 0.34 7.65
C THR A 9 5.68 0.92 8.77
N THR A 10 6.59 0.10 9.33
CA THR A 10 7.57 0.56 10.33
C THR A 10 8.66 1.47 9.76
N GLY A 11 8.67 1.75 8.46
CA GLY A 11 9.66 2.61 7.79
C GLY A 11 9.87 2.25 6.33
N LEU A 12 11.07 2.48 5.82
CA LEU A 12 11.46 2.20 4.44
C LEU A 12 12.42 1.01 4.37
N PRO A 13 12.49 0.29 3.24
CA PRO A 13 13.47 -0.78 3.05
C PRO A 13 14.89 -0.21 2.98
N LYS A 14 15.87 -1.01 3.33
CA LYS A 14 17.30 -0.65 3.20
C LYS A 14 17.71 -0.58 1.73
N ASN A 15 17.14 -1.45 0.90
CA ASN A 15 17.34 -1.50 -0.55
C ASN A 15 15.99 -1.79 -1.24
N PHE A 16 15.53 -0.87 -2.10
CA PHE A 16 14.27 -1.01 -2.84
C PHE A 16 14.30 -2.10 -3.93
N SER A 17 15.49 -2.57 -4.31
CA SER A 17 15.67 -3.63 -5.33
C SER A 17 15.91 -5.01 -4.71
N ALA A 18 15.83 -5.15 -3.40
CA ALA A 18 16.00 -6.46 -2.74
C ALA A 18 14.80 -7.37 -3.02
N PRO A 19 14.99 -8.68 -3.14
CA PRO A 19 13.89 -9.62 -3.27
C PRO A 19 13.05 -9.64 -1.99
N VAL A 20 11.76 -9.97 -2.10
CA VAL A 20 10.85 -10.08 -0.95
C VAL A 20 11.28 -11.14 0.06
N SER A 21 12.08 -12.11 -0.36
CA SER A 21 12.69 -13.14 0.50
C SER A 21 13.79 -12.61 1.43
N ASP A 22 14.35 -11.42 1.14
CA ASP A 22 15.26 -10.72 2.07
C ASP A 22 14.42 -10.02 3.14
N SER A 23 13.90 -10.80 4.07
CA SER A 23 12.98 -10.34 5.10
C SER A 23 13.57 -9.28 6.05
N ASP A 24 14.89 -9.23 6.20
CA ASP A 24 15.58 -8.23 7.04
C ASP A 24 15.72 -6.87 6.35
N ASN A 25 15.52 -6.83 5.03
CA ASN A 25 15.54 -5.61 4.23
C ASN A 25 14.23 -4.83 4.33
N TRP A 26 13.09 -5.54 4.32
CA TRP A 26 11.76 -4.94 4.22
C TRP A 26 11.18 -4.58 5.58
N PRO A 27 10.59 -3.37 5.75
CA PRO A 27 9.92 -3.00 6.99
C PRO A 27 8.71 -3.91 7.25
N ARG A 28 8.20 -3.84 8.48
CA ARG A 28 7.03 -4.62 8.90
C ARG A 28 5.75 -3.86 8.57
N LEU A 29 4.73 -4.59 8.18
CA LEU A 29 3.39 -4.07 7.97
C LEU A 29 2.78 -3.59 9.29
N VAL A 30 2.24 -2.37 9.31
CA VAL A 30 1.52 -1.78 10.46
C VAL A 30 0.02 -1.72 10.20
N GLN A 31 -0.37 -1.35 8.98
CA GLN A 31 -1.77 -1.26 8.55
C GLN A 31 -1.84 -1.60 7.06
N ILE A 32 -2.95 -2.20 6.66
CA ILE A 32 -3.35 -2.32 5.26
C ILE A 32 -4.81 -1.93 5.12
N ALA A 33 -5.12 -1.15 4.10
CA ALA A 33 -6.49 -0.85 3.72
C ALA A 33 -6.68 -1.14 2.24
N TRP A 34 -7.84 -1.71 1.87
CA TRP A 34 -8.17 -1.96 0.48
C TRP A 34 -9.63 -1.80 0.14
N GLN A 35 -9.87 -1.59 -1.13
CA GLN A 35 -11.19 -1.60 -1.74
C GLN A 35 -11.15 -2.53 -2.95
N LEU A 36 -12.17 -3.37 -3.10
CA LEU A 36 -12.40 -4.16 -4.30
C LEU A 36 -13.55 -3.52 -5.08
N HIS A 37 -13.30 -3.23 -6.33
CA HIS A 37 -14.28 -2.65 -7.25
C HIS A 37 -14.58 -3.57 -8.42
N SER A 38 -15.82 -3.52 -8.93
CA SER A 38 -16.21 -4.17 -10.18
C SER A 38 -15.53 -3.53 -11.39
N ASP A 39 -15.61 -4.16 -12.55
CA ASP A 39 -15.12 -3.58 -13.81
C ASP A 39 -15.89 -2.30 -14.20
N MET A 40 -17.08 -2.07 -13.63
CA MET A 40 -17.87 -0.85 -13.76
C MET A 40 -17.58 0.21 -12.70
N GLY A 41 -16.61 -0.04 -11.81
CA GLY A 41 -16.23 0.88 -10.73
C GLY A 41 -17.12 0.84 -9.49
N GLU A 42 -18.03 -0.12 -9.37
CA GLU A 42 -18.88 -0.28 -8.19
C GLU A 42 -18.08 -0.86 -7.03
N LEU A 43 -18.22 -0.27 -5.85
CA LEU A 43 -17.58 -0.75 -4.63
C LEU A 43 -18.22 -2.07 -4.18
N ILE A 44 -17.41 -3.13 -4.07
CA ILE A 44 -17.83 -4.48 -3.64
C ILE A 44 -17.41 -4.75 -2.21
N GLU A 45 -16.17 -4.40 -1.85
CA GLU A 45 -15.59 -4.70 -0.54
C GLU A 45 -14.70 -3.54 -0.07
N VAL A 46 -14.76 -3.25 1.24
CA VAL A 46 -13.82 -2.34 1.94
C VAL A 46 -13.28 -3.07 3.15
N LYS A 47 -11.98 -3.08 3.31
CA LYS A 47 -11.30 -3.63 4.49
C LYS A 47 -10.21 -2.67 4.96
N ASN A 48 -10.02 -2.64 6.28
CA ASN A 48 -8.97 -1.87 6.93
C ASN A 48 -8.54 -2.60 8.20
N PHE A 49 -7.27 -2.96 8.28
CA PHE A 49 -6.72 -3.72 9.40
C PHE A 49 -5.44 -3.09 9.92
N ILE A 50 -5.41 -2.76 11.20
CA ILE A 50 -4.16 -2.57 11.93
C ILE A 50 -3.63 -3.96 12.27
N VAL A 51 -2.34 -4.20 12.02
CA VAL A 51 -1.68 -5.46 12.33
C VAL A 51 -1.09 -5.40 13.74
N ARG A 52 -1.34 -6.44 14.53
CA ARG A 52 -0.71 -6.57 15.85
C ARG A 52 0.79 -6.83 15.68
N PRO A 53 1.66 -5.99 16.24
CA PRO A 53 3.10 -6.20 16.14
C PRO A 53 3.54 -7.41 16.97
N GLU A 54 4.18 -8.35 16.32
CA GLU A 54 4.79 -9.53 16.95
C GLU A 54 6.30 -9.51 16.75
N GLY A 55 7.05 -9.40 17.85
CA GLY A 55 8.50 -9.35 17.82
C GLY A 55 9.12 -8.03 17.32
N PHE A 56 8.33 -6.97 17.14
CA PHE A 56 8.82 -5.65 16.75
C PHE A 56 7.99 -4.52 17.41
N THR A 57 8.52 -3.31 17.34
CA THR A 57 7.82 -2.09 17.76
C THR A 57 7.71 -1.13 16.58
N ILE A 58 6.71 -0.26 16.60
CA ILE A 58 6.54 0.79 15.60
C ILE A 58 7.44 1.97 15.98
N PRO A 59 8.42 2.35 15.14
CA PRO A 59 9.30 3.48 15.42
C PRO A 59 8.51 4.79 15.48
N TYR A 60 8.94 5.69 16.37
CA TYR A 60 8.29 7.00 16.55
C TYR A 60 8.19 7.82 15.26
N ASN A 61 9.19 7.72 14.38
CA ASN A 61 9.16 8.42 13.08
C ASN A 61 8.05 7.88 12.16
N ALA A 62 7.78 6.58 12.17
CA ALA A 62 6.68 5.97 11.44
C ALA A 62 5.33 6.36 12.07
N GLU A 63 5.22 6.25 13.40
CA GLU A 63 4.03 6.68 14.14
C GLU A 63 3.64 8.13 13.82
N LYS A 64 4.61 9.04 13.68
CA LYS A 64 4.34 10.44 13.31
C LYS A 64 3.68 10.59 11.93
N ILE A 65 3.93 9.67 11.01
CA ILE A 65 3.43 9.72 9.64
C ILE A 65 1.98 9.19 9.61
N HIS A 66 1.76 7.98 10.12
CA HIS A 66 0.48 7.28 9.99
C HIS A 66 -0.39 7.30 11.27
N GLY A 67 0.13 7.83 12.40
CA GLY A 67 -0.65 8.00 13.63
C GLY A 67 -0.94 6.71 14.41
N ILE A 68 -0.27 5.59 14.10
CA ILE A 68 -0.48 4.31 14.78
C ILE A 68 0.71 4.01 15.68
N SER A 69 0.50 4.12 16.99
CA SER A 69 1.51 3.76 17.99
C SER A 69 1.60 2.25 18.20
N THR A 70 2.72 1.77 18.71
CA THR A 70 2.86 0.38 19.15
C THR A 70 1.75 -0.02 20.13
N LYS A 71 1.42 0.86 21.09
CA LYS A 71 0.34 0.65 22.05
C LYS A 71 -1.01 0.45 21.34
N ARG A 72 -1.38 1.35 20.43
CA ARG A 72 -2.61 1.25 19.64
C ARG A 72 -2.67 -0.03 18.83
N ALA A 73 -1.55 -0.41 18.19
CA ALA A 73 -1.49 -1.62 17.39
C ALA A 73 -1.57 -2.91 18.25
N LEU A 74 -1.04 -2.91 19.46
CA LEU A 74 -1.21 -4.03 20.42
C LEU A 74 -2.65 -4.16 20.92
N GLU A 75 -3.35 -3.03 21.13
CA GLU A 75 -4.72 -3.01 21.65
C GLU A 75 -5.77 -3.33 20.57
N LYS A 76 -5.59 -2.83 19.35
CA LYS A 76 -6.60 -2.88 18.28
C LYS A 76 -6.19 -3.73 17.07
N GLY A 77 -4.93 -4.11 16.99
CA GLY A 77 -4.42 -4.88 15.87
C GLY A 77 -4.88 -6.32 15.88
N VAL A 78 -5.07 -6.86 14.71
CA VAL A 78 -5.41 -8.26 14.45
C VAL A 78 -4.18 -9.06 14.04
N ASP A 79 -4.30 -10.37 14.09
CA ASP A 79 -3.24 -11.30 13.68
C ASP A 79 -2.85 -11.10 12.21
N LEU A 80 -1.54 -11.10 11.93
CA LEU A 80 -1.02 -10.92 10.58
C LEU A 80 -1.49 -12.02 9.63
N SER A 81 -1.49 -13.27 10.06
CA SER A 81 -1.88 -14.39 9.18
C SER A 81 -3.35 -14.32 8.80
N PHE A 82 -4.20 -13.81 9.69
CA PHE A 82 -5.59 -13.50 9.36
C PHE A 82 -5.69 -12.43 8.27
N VAL A 83 -4.97 -11.30 8.43
CA VAL A 83 -4.96 -10.19 7.46
C VAL A 83 -4.49 -10.67 6.10
N LEU A 84 -3.39 -11.43 6.05
CA LEU A 84 -2.83 -11.97 4.81
C LEU A 84 -3.81 -12.90 4.08
N LYS A 85 -4.54 -13.76 4.81
CA LYS A 85 -5.56 -14.64 4.24
C LYS A 85 -6.74 -13.85 3.66
N GLU A 86 -7.22 -12.83 4.39
CA GLU A 86 -8.30 -11.95 3.92
C GLU A 86 -7.88 -11.18 2.65
N PHE A 87 -6.64 -10.67 2.62
CA PHE A 87 -6.11 -9.97 1.46
C PHE A 87 -5.93 -10.91 0.26
N ASN A 88 -5.43 -12.12 0.47
CA ASN A 88 -5.27 -13.14 -0.56
C ASN A 88 -6.63 -13.53 -1.18
N ASN A 89 -7.68 -13.58 -0.37
CA ASN A 89 -9.06 -13.76 -0.84
C ASN A 89 -9.52 -12.64 -1.79
N SER A 90 -9.10 -11.40 -1.54
CA SER A 90 -9.44 -10.26 -2.42
C SER A 90 -8.57 -10.25 -3.67
N ILE A 91 -7.29 -10.63 -3.57
CA ILE A 91 -6.40 -10.84 -4.73
C ILE A 91 -7.03 -11.84 -5.71
N SER A 92 -7.48 -13.00 -5.22
CA SER A 92 -8.05 -14.06 -6.08
C SER A 92 -9.31 -13.67 -6.87
N LYS A 93 -9.96 -12.57 -6.47
CA LYS A 93 -11.13 -12.01 -7.15
C LYS A 93 -10.78 -10.89 -8.11
N SER A 94 -9.57 -10.33 -8.01
CA SER A 94 -9.15 -9.17 -8.79
C SER A 94 -8.51 -9.57 -10.12
N ASN A 95 -8.56 -8.66 -11.08
CA ASN A 95 -7.84 -8.76 -12.35
C ASN A 95 -6.66 -7.79 -12.39
N PHE A 96 -6.71 -6.75 -11.56
CA PHE A 96 -5.71 -5.71 -11.47
C PHE A 96 -5.50 -5.28 -10.02
N ILE A 97 -4.24 -5.10 -9.67
CA ILE A 97 -3.79 -4.49 -8.42
C ILE A 97 -3.48 -3.02 -8.69
N VAL A 98 -4.06 -2.11 -7.91
CA VAL A 98 -3.97 -0.68 -8.14
C VAL A 98 -3.45 0.03 -6.89
N GLY A 99 -2.56 0.99 -7.07
CA GLY A 99 -2.09 1.87 -5.99
C GLY A 99 -1.25 3.03 -6.52
N HIS A 100 -0.81 3.89 -5.62
CA HIS A 100 0.05 5.03 -5.94
C HIS A 100 1.48 4.75 -5.50
N ASN A 101 2.38 4.43 -6.41
CA ASN A 101 3.69 3.84 -6.17
C ASN A 101 3.59 2.38 -5.69
N ILE A 102 2.68 1.65 -6.30
CA ILE A 102 2.20 0.32 -5.88
C ILE A 102 3.31 -0.72 -5.72
N SER A 103 4.43 -0.57 -6.42
CA SER A 103 5.56 -1.48 -6.30
C SER A 103 6.12 -1.57 -4.88
N PHE A 104 6.04 -0.48 -4.10
CA PHE A 104 6.43 -0.49 -2.69
C PHE A 104 5.50 -1.40 -1.88
N ASP A 105 4.20 -1.22 -2.01
CA ASP A 105 3.18 -1.95 -1.24
C ASP A 105 3.16 -3.44 -1.60
N ILE A 106 3.36 -3.77 -2.87
CA ILE A 106 3.50 -5.15 -3.35
C ILE A 106 4.68 -5.83 -2.65
N ASN A 107 5.83 -5.17 -2.59
CA ASN A 107 7.02 -5.74 -1.95
C ASN A 107 6.85 -5.86 -0.44
N ILE A 108 6.20 -4.91 0.24
CA ILE A 108 5.86 -5.01 1.66
C ILE A 108 4.99 -6.25 1.91
N MET A 109 3.89 -6.37 1.17
CA MET A 109 2.99 -7.51 1.32
C MET A 109 3.66 -8.83 0.94
N GLY A 110 4.43 -8.85 -0.15
CA GLY A 110 5.22 -10.03 -0.56
C GLY A 110 6.20 -10.49 0.53
N ALA A 111 6.87 -9.55 1.21
CA ALA A 111 7.77 -9.86 2.31
C ALA A 111 7.01 -10.41 3.55
N GLU A 112 5.82 -9.90 3.87
CA GLU A 112 5.00 -10.45 4.95
C GLU A 112 4.43 -11.82 4.60
N PHE A 113 4.00 -12.06 3.35
CA PHE A 113 3.60 -13.38 2.88
C PHE A 113 4.76 -14.39 2.99
N PHE A 114 5.97 -13.97 2.58
CA PHE A 114 7.18 -14.80 2.70
C PHE A 114 7.50 -15.15 4.16
N ARG A 115 7.47 -14.16 5.08
CA ARG A 115 7.70 -14.37 6.52
C ARG A 115 6.68 -15.33 7.14
N ALA A 116 5.41 -15.17 6.74
CA ALA A 116 4.31 -16.00 7.23
C ALA A 116 4.24 -17.38 6.57
N GLN A 117 5.06 -17.66 5.55
CA GLN A 117 5.03 -18.88 4.74
C GLN A 117 3.62 -19.15 4.14
N ILE A 118 2.95 -18.10 3.70
CA ILE A 118 1.65 -18.16 3.03
C ILE A 118 1.86 -17.93 1.54
N GLU A 119 1.40 -18.87 0.72
CA GLU A 119 1.45 -18.74 -0.75
C GLU A 119 0.51 -17.63 -1.22
N THR A 120 0.94 -16.90 -2.26
CA THR A 120 0.18 -15.81 -2.88
C THR A 120 0.56 -15.65 -4.34
N THR A 121 -0.39 -15.19 -5.16
CA THR A 121 -0.17 -14.80 -6.56
C THR A 121 0.16 -13.30 -6.70
N LEU A 122 0.21 -12.55 -5.61
CA LEU A 122 0.36 -11.08 -5.62
C LEU A 122 1.46 -10.58 -6.55
N MET A 123 2.60 -11.28 -6.59
CA MET A 123 3.77 -10.87 -7.38
C MET A 123 3.60 -11.08 -8.89
N ASP A 124 2.62 -11.90 -9.30
CA ASP A 124 2.32 -12.26 -10.69
C ASP A 124 1.11 -11.49 -11.24
N GLU A 125 0.42 -10.72 -10.38
CA GLU A 125 -0.77 -9.98 -10.76
C GLU A 125 -0.44 -8.76 -11.64
N LYS A 126 -1.39 -8.39 -12.50
CA LYS A 126 -1.29 -7.17 -13.30
C LYS A 126 -1.45 -5.94 -12.41
N THR A 127 -0.57 -4.98 -12.56
CA THR A 127 -0.55 -3.76 -11.74
C THR A 127 -0.90 -2.52 -12.55
N ILE A 128 -1.53 -1.56 -11.88
CA ILE A 128 -1.76 -0.19 -12.37
C ILE A 128 -1.19 0.75 -11.31
N ASP A 129 -0.07 1.42 -11.64
CA ASP A 129 0.52 2.44 -10.78
C ASP A 129 -0.02 3.82 -11.15
N THR A 130 -0.90 4.36 -10.33
CA THR A 130 -1.53 5.67 -10.59
C THR A 130 -0.52 6.81 -10.59
N LYS A 131 0.65 6.66 -9.97
CA LYS A 131 1.75 7.63 -10.04
C LYS A 131 2.34 7.69 -11.45
N GLU A 132 2.57 6.52 -12.06
CA GLU A 132 3.16 6.42 -13.39
C GLU A 132 2.15 6.81 -14.48
N GLU A 133 0.96 6.22 -14.44
CA GLU A 133 -0.13 6.46 -15.40
C GLU A 133 -0.58 7.92 -15.44
N ALA A 134 -0.57 8.61 -14.30
CA ALA A 134 -1.00 10.00 -14.23
C ALA A 134 0.10 11.04 -14.53
N THR A 135 1.33 10.62 -14.81
CA THR A 135 2.47 11.54 -14.96
C THR A 135 2.25 12.54 -16.10
N ASP A 136 1.90 12.05 -17.29
CA ASP A 136 1.66 12.90 -18.45
C ASP A 136 0.35 13.71 -18.33
N PHE A 137 -0.66 13.14 -17.68
CA PHE A 137 -1.91 13.85 -17.37
C PHE A 137 -1.69 15.03 -16.42
N CYS A 138 -0.90 14.84 -15.37
CA CYS A 138 -0.58 15.89 -14.42
C CYS A 138 0.35 16.96 -15.02
N ALA A 139 1.26 16.57 -15.90
CA ALA A 139 2.19 17.42 -16.64
C ALA A 139 2.99 18.37 -15.73
N ILE A 140 3.45 17.90 -14.56
CA ILE A 140 4.17 18.71 -13.58
C ILE A 140 5.64 18.84 -13.99
N PRO A 141 6.17 20.06 -14.16
CA PRO A 141 7.58 20.28 -14.51
C PRO A 141 8.54 19.76 -13.44
N GLY A 142 9.77 19.40 -13.83
CA GLY A 142 10.85 19.05 -12.90
C GLY A 142 11.29 17.57 -12.92
N GLY A 143 10.80 16.79 -13.86
CA GLY A 143 11.30 15.43 -14.10
C GLY A 143 12.70 15.42 -14.71
N ARG A 144 13.41 14.28 -14.57
CA ARG A 144 14.74 14.11 -15.13
C ARG A 144 14.70 14.15 -16.66
N GLY A 145 15.70 14.77 -17.29
CA GLY A 145 15.83 14.82 -18.75
C GLY A 145 14.73 15.61 -19.47
N GLY A 146 14.14 16.63 -18.81
CA GLY A 146 13.09 17.47 -19.40
C GLY A 146 11.71 16.82 -19.42
N LYS A 147 11.55 15.68 -18.78
CA LYS A 147 10.25 14.99 -18.61
C LYS A 147 9.42 15.63 -17.48
N PHE A 148 8.17 15.24 -17.37
CA PHE A 148 7.37 15.57 -16.19
C PHE A 148 7.83 14.76 -14.97
N LYS A 149 7.67 15.32 -13.78
CA LYS A 149 7.88 14.57 -12.53
C LYS A 149 6.67 13.70 -12.23
N TRP A 150 6.88 12.64 -11.51
CA TRP A 150 5.81 11.84 -10.93
C TRP A 150 4.96 12.70 -9.97
N PRO A 151 3.63 12.69 -10.10
CA PRO A 151 2.77 13.40 -9.17
C PRO A 151 2.77 12.72 -7.81
N THR A 152 2.62 13.49 -6.75
CA THR A 152 2.15 12.97 -5.47
C THR A 152 0.64 12.68 -5.56
N LEU A 153 0.12 11.85 -4.65
CA LEU A 153 -1.32 11.57 -4.61
C LEU A 153 -2.16 12.86 -4.43
N THR A 154 -1.66 13.80 -3.62
CA THR A 154 -2.29 15.13 -3.44
C THR A 154 -2.32 15.93 -4.73
N GLU A 155 -1.23 15.96 -5.50
CA GLU A 155 -1.17 16.67 -6.79
C GLU A 155 -2.11 16.03 -7.81
N LEU A 156 -2.14 14.69 -7.88
CA LEU A 156 -3.07 13.97 -8.75
C LEU A 156 -4.53 14.27 -8.38
N HIS A 157 -4.87 14.17 -7.10
CA HIS A 157 -6.22 14.46 -6.62
C HIS A 157 -6.63 15.91 -6.96
N SER A 158 -5.74 16.88 -6.68
CA SER A 158 -6.02 18.29 -6.99
C SER A 158 -6.22 18.52 -8.48
N LYS A 159 -5.47 17.82 -9.33
CA LYS A 159 -5.61 17.89 -10.78
C LYS A 159 -6.92 17.28 -11.28
N LEU A 160 -7.36 16.16 -10.69
CA LEU A 160 -8.61 15.47 -11.08
C LEU A 160 -9.87 16.22 -10.63
N PHE A 161 -9.86 16.71 -9.39
CA PHE A 161 -11.08 17.22 -8.75
C PHE A 161 -11.09 18.72 -8.52
N ASN A 162 -10.00 19.42 -8.85
CA ASN A 162 -9.82 20.86 -8.62
C ASN A 162 -10.06 21.26 -7.15
N GLN A 163 -9.73 20.38 -6.22
CA GLN A 163 -9.92 20.54 -4.78
C GLN A 163 -8.67 20.12 -4.02
N GLY A 164 -8.38 20.82 -2.94
CA GLY A 164 -7.35 20.38 -2.00
C GLY A 164 -7.72 19.05 -1.35
N PHE A 165 -6.72 18.25 -1.05
CA PHE A 165 -6.87 16.92 -0.51
C PHE A 165 -6.04 16.76 0.78
N ASN A 166 -6.66 16.31 1.85
CA ASN A 166 -5.97 16.04 3.11
C ASN A 166 -5.73 14.53 3.25
N LEU A 167 -4.48 14.11 3.08
CA LEU A 167 -4.06 12.71 3.22
C LEU A 167 -4.39 12.11 4.58
N SER A 168 -4.45 12.91 5.65
CA SER A 168 -4.80 12.42 6.98
C SER A 168 -6.24 11.91 7.10
N LEU A 169 -7.08 12.15 6.11
CA LEU A 169 -8.46 11.68 6.05
C LEU A 169 -8.64 10.38 5.24
N ILE A 170 -7.56 9.87 4.64
CA ILE A 170 -7.60 8.62 3.85
C ILE A 170 -7.21 7.39 4.68
N HIS A 171 -7.42 7.41 5.93
CA HIS A 171 -7.52 6.13 6.62
C HIS A 171 -8.88 5.55 6.22
N ILE A 172 -8.86 4.83 5.09
CA ILE A 172 -10.00 4.04 4.62
C ILE A 172 -10.49 3.16 5.76
#